data_27da156c1907b95d869ceb7ccde2f88b
#
_entry.id   27da156c1907b95d869ceb7ccde2f88b
#
_cell.length_a   1.000
_cell.length_b   1.000
_cell.length_c   1.000
_cell.angle_alpha   90.00
_cell.angle_beta   90.00
_cell.angle_gamma   90.00
#
_symmetry.space_group_name_H-M   'P 1'
#
loop_
_entity.id
_entity.type
_entity.pdbx_description
1 polymer ?
#
loop_
_entity_poly.entity_id
_entity_poly.type
_entity_poly.pdbx_seq_one_letter_code
_entity_poly.pdbx_strand_id
1 'polypeptide(L)'
;MNQSNQIKKTALYCRLSQDDGIEGDSNSIQNQKAILQKFAEDHHFPSPCFYVDDGFSGGTFQRPAFQQMISDMENGEIGIIVTKDLSRLGRNQLHTGLYIEERFPMFGVRYIAINDNVDT
;
A
#
# COMPACT_ATOMS: atom_id res chain seq x y z
N MET A 1 -26.41 8.55 10.86
CA MET A 1 -25.17 8.93 10.61
C MET A 1 -24.81 8.94 9.16
N ASN A 2 -23.96 9.67 8.86
CA ASN A 2 -23.74 9.98 7.57
C ASN A 2 -22.43 9.56 7.12
N GLN A 3 -22.34 8.30 6.75
CA GLN A 3 -21.12 7.73 6.30
C GLN A 3 -20.62 8.40 5.04
N SER A 4 -21.52 8.95 4.27
CA SER A 4 -21.13 9.54 3.00
C SER A 4 -20.27 10.77 3.15
N ASN A 5 -20.25 11.35 4.34
CA ASN A 5 -19.41 12.52 4.57
C ASN A 5 -18.00 12.20 5.01
N GLN A 6 -17.70 10.94 5.24
CA GLN A 6 -16.37 10.58 5.64
C GLN A 6 -15.42 10.53 4.45
N ILE A 7 -14.27 11.17 4.61
CA ILE A 7 -13.23 11.10 3.61
C ILE A 7 -12.39 9.88 3.92
N LYS A 8 -12.27 8.99 2.94
CA LYS A 8 -11.48 7.78 3.13
C LYS A 8 -10.01 8.11 3.06
N LYS A 9 -9.21 7.33 3.78
CA LYS A 9 -7.78 7.53 3.82
C LYS A 9 -7.11 7.05 2.54
N THR A 10 -5.93 7.60 2.28
CA THR A 10 -5.02 7.08 1.29
C THR A 10 -3.93 6.32 2.04
N ALA A 11 -3.88 5.02 1.85
CA ALA A 11 -2.89 4.18 2.52
C ALA A 11 -1.60 4.16 1.71
N LEU A 12 -0.52 4.58 2.34
CA LEU A 12 0.80 4.59 1.72
C LEU A 12 1.58 3.44 2.33
N TYR A 13 1.65 2.33 1.62
CA TYR A 13 2.24 1.13 2.17
C TYR A 13 3.70 1.00 1.79
N CYS A 14 4.55 0.88 2.82
CA CYS A 14 5.99 0.71 2.66
C CYS A 14 6.39 -0.64 3.25
N ARG A 15 7.21 -1.37 2.55
CA ARG A 15 7.72 -2.65 3.04
C ARG A 15 9.18 -2.81 2.68
N LEU A 16 9.97 -3.23 3.65
CA LEU A 16 11.37 -3.55 3.45
C LEU A 16 11.64 -4.90 4.06
N SER A 17 12.05 -5.88 3.24
CA SER A 17 12.45 -7.17 3.76
C SER A 17 13.95 -7.18 3.98
N GLN A 18 14.46 -8.24 4.63
CA GLN A 18 15.89 -8.37 4.84
C GLN A 18 16.65 -8.45 3.52
N ASP A 19 16.01 -9.02 2.51
CA ASP A 19 16.64 -9.13 1.19
C ASP A 19 16.81 -7.76 0.56
N ASP A 20 15.87 -6.86 0.79
CA ASP A 20 15.92 -5.52 0.21
C ASP A 20 16.97 -4.66 0.86
N GLY A 21 17.34 -4.96 2.08
CA GLY A 21 18.30 -4.15 2.80
C GLY A 21 19.70 -4.15 2.18
N ILE A 22 19.98 -5.11 1.32
CA ILE A 22 21.26 -5.18 0.65
C ILE A 22 21.35 -4.19 -0.49
N GLU A 23 20.22 -3.71 -0.96
CA GLU A 23 20.15 -2.92 -2.18
C GLU A 23 20.37 -1.43 -1.97
N GLY A 24 20.63 -1.02 -0.76
CA GLY A 24 20.95 0.37 -0.48
C GLY A 24 19.75 1.24 -0.30
N ASP A 25 19.96 2.55 -0.39
CA ASP A 25 18.98 3.52 0.04
C ASP A 25 17.75 3.63 -0.84
N SER A 26 17.85 3.19 -2.09
CA SER A 26 16.72 3.35 -3.01
C SER A 26 15.49 2.59 -2.58
N ASN A 27 15.67 1.52 -1.78
CA ASN A 27 14.54 0.73 -1.30
C ASN A 27 14.27 0.90 0.18
N SER A 28 14.98 1.83 0.83
CA SER A 28 14.80 2.03 2.28
C SER A 28 13.37 2.50 2.57
N ILE A 29 12.96 2.29 3.82
CA ILE A 29 11.65 2.76 4.25
C ILE A 29 11.53 4.28 4.08
N GLN A 30 12.57 5.02 4.44
CA GLN A 30 12.51 6.47 4.32
C GLN A 30 12.40 6.91 2.87
N ASN A 31 13.08 6.23 1.97
CA ASN A 31 12.98 6.53 0.56
C ASN A 31 11.56 6.25 0.04
N GLN A 32 10.99 5.12 0.43
CA GLN A 32 9.62 4.79 0.04
C GLN A 32 8.64 5.84 0.57
N LYS A 33 8.80 6.23 1.83
CA LYS A 33 7.92 7.25 2.42
C LYS A 33 7.98 8.56 1.65
N ALA A 34 9.18 8.98 1.29
CA ALA A 34 9.34 10.24 0.56
C ALA A 34 8.65 10.17 -0.80
N ILE A 35 8.84 9.07 -1.51
CA ILE A 35 8.23 8.89 -2.82
C ILE A 35 6.71 8.88 -2.72
N LEU A 36 6.18 8.11 -1.77
CA LEU A 36 4.74 7.99 -1.64
C LEU A 36 4.10 9.27 -1.15
N GLN A 37 4.76 9.97 -0.22
CA GLN A 37 4.24 11.24 0.28
C GLN A 37 4.14 12.25 -0.85
N LYS A 38 5.20 12.37 -1.65
CA LYS A 38 5.19 13.31 -2.75
C LYS A 38 4.12 12.95 -3.78
N PHE A 39 3.99 11.67 -4.07
CA PHE A 39 2.97 11.21 -5.02
C PHE A 39 1.57 11.59 -4.54
N ALA A 40 1.31 11.35 -3.26
CA ALA A 40 0.00 11.68 -2.69
C ALA A 40 -0.27 13.18 -2.71
N GLU A 41 0.76 13.98 -2.42
CA GLU A 41 0.62 15.43 -2.44
C GLU A 41 0.38 15.93 -3.86
N ASP A 42 1.13 15.42 -4.82
CA ASP A 42 1.00 15.85 -6.21
C ASP A 42 -0.37 15.51 -6.78
N HIS A 43 -0.98 14.45 -6.28
CA HIS A 43 -2.30 14.02 -6.77
C HIS A 43 -3.43 14.47 -5.86
N HIS A 44 -3.12 15.20 -4.80
CA HIS A 44 -4.12 15.72 -3.85
C HIS A 44 -4.97 14.61 -3.24
N PHE A 45 -4.34 13.48 -2.94
CA PHE A 45 -5.05 12.37 -2.31
C PHE A 45 -5.39 12.72 -0.86
N PRO A 46 -6.57 12.32 -0.37
CA PRO A 46 -7.00 12.72 0.97
C PRO A 46 -6.35 11.88 2.06
N SER A 47 -6.06 12.50 3.19
CA SER A 47 -5.66 11.85 4.44
C SER A 47 -4.60 10.76 4.23
N PRO A 48 -3.44 11.09 3.68
CA PRO A 48 -2.39 10.08 3.49
C PRO A 48 -1.92 9.55 4.85
N CYS A 49 -1.76 8.24 4.93
CA CYS A 49 -1.43 7.56 6.16
C CYS A 49 -0.47 6.43 5.85
N PHE A 50 0.63 6.35 6.58
CA PHE A 50 1.64 5.31 6.32
C PHE A 50 1.32 4.02 7.03
N TYR A 51 1.50 2.91 6.32
CA TYR A 51 1.49 1.57 6.88
C TYR A 51 2.85 0.97 6.55
N VAL A 52 3.63 0.62 7.56
CA VAL A 52 5.03 0.27 7.35
C VAL A 52 5.34 -1.09 7.97
N ASP A 53 5.88 -2.00 7.15
CA ASP A 53 6.40 -3.27 7.60
C ASP A 53 7.89 -3.32 7.28
N ASP A 54 8.71 -3.17 8.29
CA ASP A 54 10.16 -3.13 8.14
C ASP A 54 10.74 -4.45 8.63
N GLY A 55 11.45 -5.16 7.74
CA GLY A 55 12.12 -6.39 8.09
C GLY A 55 11.32 -7.66 7.83
N PHE A 56 10.13 -7.53 7.23
CA PHE A 56 9.29 -8.70 6.98
C PHE A 56 9.34 -9.09 5.51
N SER A 57 9.38 -10.40 5.26
CA SER A 57 9.44 -10.93 3.92
C SER A 57 8.14 -10.70 3.17
N GLY A 58 8.25 -10.34 1.89
CA GLY A 58 7.07 -10.20 1.03
C GLY A 58 6.42 -11.51 0.69
N GLY A 59 7.08 -12.64 0.97
CA GLY A 59 6.53 -13.94 0.70
C GLY A 59 5.63 -14.49 1.77
N THR A 60 5.47 -13.77 2.89
CA THR A 60 4.59 -14.21 3.95
C THR A 60 3.51 -13.18 4.18
N PHE A 61 2.43 -13.61 4.84
CA PHE A 61 1.37 -12.69 5.20
C PHE A 61 1.42 -12.27 6.66
N GLN A 62 2.52 -12.59 7.34
CA GLN A 62 2.71 -12.13 8.70
C GLN A 62 3.33 -10.75 8.69
N ARG A 63 2.58 -9.82 8.15
CA ARG A 63 2.98 -8.41 8.06
C ARG A 63 1.93 -7.58 8.79
N PRO A 64 2.21 -7.17 10.03
CA PRO A 64 1.18 -6.54 10.85
C PRO A 64 0.59 -5.28 10.24
N ALA A 65 1.43 -4.44 9.62
CA ALA A 65 0.90 -3.21 9.03
C ALA A 65 0.05 -3.50 7.82
N PHE A 66 0.44 -4.48 7.00
CA PHE A 66 -0.37 -4.90 5.87
C PHE A 66 -1.72 -5.42 6.35
N GLN A 67 -1.70 -6.25 7.39
CA GLN A 67 -2.93 -6.80 7.93
C GLN A 67 -3.83 -5.71 8.48
N GLN A 68 -3.25 -4.72 9.15
CA GLN A 68 -4.02 -3.60 9.65
C GLN A 68 -4.62 -2.79 8.50
N MET A 69 -3.85 -2.59 7.44
CA MET A 69 -4.33 -1.87 6.27
C MET A 69 -5.53 -2.60 5.65
N ILE A 70 -5.43 -3.91 5.51
CA ILE A 70 -6.54 -4.69 4.93
C ILE A 70 -7.78 -4.62 5.84
N SER A 71 -7.58 -4.69 7.15
CA SER A 71 -8.68 -4.57 8.09
C SER A 71 -9.36 -3.20 7.97
N ASP A 72 -8.57 -2.14 7.89
CA ASP A 72 -9.11 -0.80 7.73
C ASP A 72 -9.85 -0.66 6.40
N MET A 73 -9.34 -1.31 5.35
CA MET A 73 -10.00 -1.33 4.06
C MET A 73 -11.37 -2.00 4.16
N GLU A 74 -11.43 -3.14 4.83
CA GLU A 74 -12.68 -3.88 4.99
C GLU A 74 -13.69 -3.11 5.83
N ASN A 75 -13.21 -2.26 6.70
CA ASN A 75 -14.08 -1.38 7.49
C ASN A 75 -14.51 -0.12 6.73
N GLY A 76 -14.09 0.02 5.49
CA GLY A 76 -14.49 1.15 4.67
C GLY A 76 -13.69 2.41 4.91
N GLU A 77 -12.53 2.30 5.54
CA GLU A 77 -11.74 3.47 5.91
C GLU A 77 -10.75 3.89 4.86
N ILE A 78 -10.46 3.03 3.88
CA ILE A 78 -9.44 3.28 2.87
C ILE A 78 -10.06 3.34 1.49
N GLY A 79 -9.69 4.36 0.71
CA GLY A 79 -10.17 4.48 -0.66
C GLY A 79 -9.07 4.30 -1.69
N ILE A 80 -7.81 4.53 -1.31
CA ILE A 80 -6.68 4.43 -2.21
C ILE A 80 -5.53 3.75 -1.48
N ILE A 81 -4.84 2.82 -2.16
CA ILE A 81 -3.62 2.21 -1.65
C ILE A 81 -2.52 2.47 -2.66
N VAL A 82 -1.38 2.99 -2.20
CA VAL A 82 -0.25 3.30 -3.05
C VAL A 82 0.98 2.58 -2.53
N THR A 83 1.71 1.93 -3.43
CA THR A 83 3.02 1.36 -3.11
C THR A 83 4.04 1.85 -4.13
N LYS A 84 5.31 1.76 -3.79
CA LYS A 84 6.37 2.12 -4.73
C LYS A 84 6.36 1.19 -5.94
N ASP A 85 6.20 -0.11 -5.70
CA ASP A 85 6.11 -1.10 -6.77
C ASP A 85 5.31 -2.30 -6.26
N LEU A 86 5.00 -3.20 -7.18
CA LEU A 86 4.18 -4.37 -6.85
C LEU A 86 4.82 -5.27 -5.81
N SER A 87 6.14 -5.34 -5.77
CA SER A 87 6.80 -6.22 -4.81
C SER A 87 6.58 -5.77 -3.38
N ARG A 88 6.27 -4.50 -3.16
CA ARG A 88 5.93 -4.01 -1.81
C ARG A 88 4.62 -4.61 -1.34
N LEU A 89 3.66 -4.77 -2.25
CA LEU A 89 2.40 -5.41 -1.90
C LEU A 89 2.59 -6.88 -1.58
N GLY A 90 3.41 -7.58 -2.36
CA GLY A 90 3.74 -8.97 -2.13
C GLY A 90 4.46 -9.54 -3.32
N ARG A 91 5.25 -10.59 -3.07
CA ARG A 91 6.00 -11.26 -4.14
C ARG A 91 5.25 -12.44 -4.72
N ASN A 92 4.24 -12.92 -4.02
CA ASN A 92 3.43 -14.04 -4.49
C ASN A 92 2.42 -13.49 -5.49
N GLN A 93 2.64 -13.80 -6.77
CA GLN A 93 1.80 -13.24 -7.82
C GLN A 93 0.35 -13.66 -7.70
N LEU A 94 0.10 -14.86 -7.23
CA LEU A 94 -1.26 -15.34 -7.08
C LEU A 94 -2.03 -14.52 -6.04
N HIS A 95 -1.44 -14.35 -4.88
CA HIS A 95 -2.09 -13.57 -3.82
C HIS A 95 -2.18 -12.10 -4.17
N THR A 96 -1.12 -11.55 -4.76
CA THR A 96 -1.11 -10.16 -5.16
C THR A 96 -2.19 -9.88 -6.20
N GLY A 97 -2.30 -10.78 -7.19
CA GLY A 97 -3.32 -10.63 -8.20
C GLY A 97 -4.73 -10.70 -7.63
N LEU A 98 -4.94 -11.57 -6.65
CA LEU A 98 -6.23 -11.69 -6.00
C LEU A 98 -6.64 -10.39 -5.33
N TYR A 99 -5.72 -9.74 -4.63
CA TYR A 99 -6.02 -8.45 -4.01
C TYR A 99 -6.34 -7.40 -5.08
N ILE A 100 -5.51 -7.32 -6.10
CA ILE A 100 -5.67 -6.27 -7.12
C ILE A 100 -6.94 -6.46 -7.93
N GLU A 101 -7.22 -7.70 -8.33
CA GLU A 101 -8.32 -7.97 -9.25
C GLU A 101 -9.65 -8.17 -8.57
N GLU A 102 -9.66 -8.59 -7.31
CA GLU A 102 -10.90 -8.90 -6.62
C GLU A 102 -11.13 -8.13 -5.34
N ARG A 103 -10.17 -8.17 -4.42
CA ARG A 103 -10.42 -7.60 -3.10
C ARG A 103 -10.50 -6.08 -3.12
N PHE A 104 -9.56 -5.43 -3.78
CA PHE A 104 -9.58 -3.97 -3.83
C PHE A 104 -10.82 -3.45 -4.54
N PRO A 105 -11.17 -3.96 -5.73
CA PRO A 105 -12.42 -3.51 -6.37
C PRO A 105 -13.66 -3.80 -5.55
N MET A 106 -13.68 -4.94 -4.85
CA MET A 106 -14.83 -5.29 -4.01
C MET A 106 -15.11 -4.22 -2.96
N PHE A 107 -14.05 -3.61 -2.41
CA PHE A 107 -14.21 -2.57 -1.39
C PHE A 107 -14.09 -1.16 -1.96
N GLY A 108 -14.09 -1.03 -3.28
CA GLY A 108 -14.03 0.29 -3.91
C GLY A 108 -12.68 0.96 -3.76
N VAL A 109 -11.61 0.21 -3.68
CA VAL A 109 -10.27 0.73 -3.45
C VAL A 109 -9.50 0.81 -4.76
N ARG A 110 -8.92 1.99 -5.03
CA ARG A 110 -8.01 2.19 -6.14
C ARG A 110 -6.59 1.81 -5.68
N TYR A 111 -5.91 1.00 -6.46
CA TYR A 111 -4.54 0.60 -6.14
C TYR A 111 -3.57 1.14 -7.17
N ILE A 112 -2.48 1.72 -6.69
CA ILE A 112 -1.45 2.30 -7.54
C ILE A 112 -0.09 1.75 -7.15
N ALA A 113 0.65 1.19 -8.12
CA ALA A 113 2.04 0.82 -7.94
C ALA A 113 2.84 1.71 -8.88
N ILE A 114 3.57 2.66 -8.31
CA ILE A 114 4.14 3.76 -9.08
C ILE A 114 5.13 3.29 -10.14
N ASN A 115 6.10 2.47 -9.73
CA ASN A 115 7.16 2.06 -10.65
C ASN A 115 6.72 1.03 -11.68
N ASP A 116 5.60 0.37 -11.45
CA ASP A 116 5.08 -0.63 -12.38
C ASP A 116 3.97 -0.07 -13.26
N ASN A 117 3.66 1.20 -13.10
CA ASN A 117 2.59 1.86 -13.86
C ASN A 117 1.25 1.16 -13.70
N VAL A 118 1.00 0.62 -12.53
CA VAL A 118 -0.30 0.02 -12.22
C VAL A 118 -1.18 1.08 -11.57
N ASP A 119 -2.38 1.22 -12.08
CA ASP A 119 -3.37 2.14 -11.51
C ASP A 119 -4.73 1.61 -11.89
N THR A 120 -5.40 1.01 -10.93
CA THR A 120 -6.66 0.32 -11.20
C THR A 120 -7.90 1.22 -11.27
#